data_3115aba0fba32029ccfdae0cd4b53665
#
_entry.id   3115aba0fba32029ccfdae0cd4b53665
#
_cell.length_a   1.000
_cell.length_b   1.000
_cell.length_c   1.000
_cell.angle_alpha   90.00
_cell.angle_beta   90.00
_cell.angle_gamma   90.00
#
_symmetry.space_group_name_H-M   'P 1'
#
loop_
_entity.id
_entity.type
_entity.pdbx_description
1 polymer ?
#
loop_
_entity_poly.entity_id
_entity_poly.type
_entity_poly.pdbx_seq_one_letter_code
_entity_poly.pdbx_strand_id
1 'polypeptide(L)'
;LLTLPELCLTGYTCGDLFFSDCLLGAVEPALARILEQTAALSTVFTVGLPLRFGGKLYNCAAVVHAGRLLGVVPKTYLPNYGEFYEQRQFSSASVLGGNIYDLTLCGQSVPFGTDLLFACAELPDYTFGVELCEDLWVPCPPSTRLTAGGAAIIANLSASDEVIGKADYRRMLVSATSARLACGYIYCSASPTESTQDMVFSRHHLIAENGTILAENEPFADAELTITEIDVQRLMHERHRTTSYDAVPGLRQIVFHQP
;
A
#
# COMPACT_ATOMS: atom_id res chain seq x y z
N LEU A 1 3.04 1.11 -12.18
CA LEU A 1 2.93 0.71 -10.78
C LEU A 1 1.98 -0.48 -10.66
N LEU A 2 2.43 -1.57 -10.03
CA LEU A 2 1.61 -2.72 -9.69
C LEU A 2 1.43 -2.77 -8.18
N THR A 3 0.20 -2.89 -7.70
CA THR A 3 -0.11 -3.02 -6.27
C THR A 3 -0.63 -4.43 -5.99
N LEU A 4 0.02 -5.14 -5.07
CA LEU A 4 -0.42 -6.45 -4.59
C LEU A 4 -1.17 -6.30 -3.26
N PRO A 5 -1.95 -7.31 -2.81
CA PRO A 5 -2.71 -7.23 -1.57
C PRO A 5 -1.85 -7.13 -0.29
N GLU A 6 -2.48 -6.69 0.78
CA GLU A 6 -1.92 -6.68 2.13
C GLU A 6 -1.53 -8.10 2.57
N LEU A 7 -0.32 -8.22 3.18
CA LEU A 7 0.25 -9.49 3.67
C LEU A 7 0.26 -10.62 2.63
N CYS A 8 0.22 -10.30 1.32
CA CYS A 8 0.09 -11.30 0.25
C CYS A 8 1.25 -12.31 0.21
N LEU A 9 2.41 -11.99 0.80
CA LEU A 9 3.56 -12.89 0.83
C LEU A 9 3.34 -14.08 1.78
N THR A 10 2.55 -13.90 2.82
CA THR A 10 2.23 -14.94 3.82
C THR A 10 0.77 -15.40 3.75
N GLY A 11 -0.11 -14.55 3.28
CA GLY A 11 -1.54 -14.53 3.50
C GLY A 11 -1.90 -13.67 4.70
N TYR A 12 -3.08 -13.04 4.64
CA TYR A 12 -3.60 -12.18 5.71
C TYR A 12 -4.14 -13.02 6.88
N THR A 13 -4.75 -14.15 6.60
CA THR A 13 -5.48 -14.98 7.57
C THR A 13 -4.61 -15.98 8.34
N CYS A 14 -3.31 -15.70 8.49
CA CYS A 14 -2.38 -16.56 9.24
C CYS A 14 -2.63 -16.58 10.76
N GLY A 15 -3.37 -15.61 11.32
CA GLY A 15 -3.70 -15.56 12.75
C GLY A 15 -2.46 -15.65 13.64
N ASP A 16 -2.48 -16.53 14.63
CA ASP A 16 -1.37 -16.71 15.59
C ASP A 16 -0.10 -17.35 14.97
N LEU A 17 -0.15 -17.79 13.71
CA LEU A 17 1.07 -18.18 13.00
C LEU A 17 2.04 -17.01 12.81
N PHE A 18 1.56 -15.76 12.88
CA PHE A 18 2.43 -14.59 12.93
C PHE A 18 3.35 -14.53 14.16
N PHE A 19 3.15 -15.38 15.19
CA PHE A 19 4.11 -15.56 16.29
C PHE A 19 5.13 -16.66 16.00
N SER A 20 4.96 -17.42 14.92
CA SER A 20 5.84 -18.54 14.57
C SER A 20 7.13 -18.05 13.90
N ASP A 21 8.28 -18.47 14.45
CA ASP A 21 9.57 -18.21 13.82
C ASP A 21 9.73 -18.91 12.46
N CYS A 22 9.00 -20.02 12.24
CA CYS A 22 8.98 -20.71 10.96
C CYS A 22 8.38 -19.83 9.86
N LEU A 23 7.19 -19.24 10.11
CA LEU A 23 6.54 -18.36 9.15
C LEU A 23 7.37 -17.09 8.92
N LEU A 24 7.76 -16.41 9.99
CA LEU A 24 8.48 -15.13 9.87
C LEU A 24 9.90 -15.31 9.32
N GLY A 25 10.55 -16.44 9.60
CA GLY A 25 11.85 -16.77 9.03
C GLY A 25 11.82 -17.09 7.54
N ALA A 26 10.64 -17.44 6.97
CA ALA A 26 10.47 -17.70 5.55
C ALA A 26 10.19 -16.42 4.72
N VAL A 27 9.83 -15.30 5.36
CA VAL A 27 9.46 -14.04 4.70
C VAL A 27 10.61 -13.46 3.89
N GLU A 28 11.78 -13.27 4.51
CA GLU A 28 12.93 -12.68 3.83
C GLU A 28 13.47 -13.54 2.67
N PRO A 29 13.63 -14.88 2.80
CA PRO A 29 13.97 -15.73 1.67
C PRO A 29 12.95 -15.68 0.51
N ALA A 30 11.66 -15.62 0.82
CA ALA A 30 10.62 -15.50 -0.20
C ALA A 30 10.69 -14.15 -0.93
N LEU A 31 10.89 -13.06 -0.19
CA LEU A 31 11.10 -11.73 -0.77
C LEU A 31 12.37 -11.69 -1.63
N ALA A 32 13.47 -12.28 -1.18
CA ALA A 32 14.73 -12.36 -1.93
C ALA A 32 14.54 -13.05 -3.30
N ARG A 33 13.76 -14.14 -3.34
CA ARG A 33 13.39 -14.79 -4.61
C ARG A 33 12.60 -13.89 -5.54
N ILE A 34 11.65 -13.11 -5.01
CA ILE A 34 10.90 -12.13 -5.80
C ILE A 34 11.86 -11.10 -6.39
N LEU A 35 12.77 -10.53 -5.60
CA LEU A 35 13.76 -9.57 -6.06
C LEU A 35 14.62 -10.14 -7.20
N GLU A 36 15.11 -11.37 -7.04
CA GLU A 36 15.91 -12.05 -8.06
C GLU A 36 15.11 -12.25 -9.37
N GLN A 37 13.88 -12.77 -9.27
CA GLN A 37 13.05 -13.07 -10.44
C GLN A 37 12.53 -11.84 -11.17
N THR A 38 12.45 -10.70 -10.47
CA THR A 38 11.96 -9.44 -11.04
C THR A 38 13.07 -8.45 -11.38
N ALA A 39 14.33 -8.84 -11.26
CA ALA A 39 15.49 -7.95 -11.47
C ALA A 39 15.54 -7.34 -12.89
N ALA A 40 15.00 -8.02 -13.89
CA ALA A 40 14.94 -7.55 -15.28
C ALA A 40 13.65 -6.77 -15.62
N LEU A 41 12.72 -6.64 -14.67
CA LEU A 41 11.45 -5.94 -14.90
C LEU A 41 11.58 -4.45 -14.57
N SER A 42 11.08 -3.60 -15.47
CA SER A 42 10.98 -2.15 -15.23
C SER A 42 9.76 -1.76 -14.38
N THR A 43 8.85 -2.69 -14.11
CA THR A 43 7.68 -2.45 -13.28
C THR A 43 8.09 -2.18 -11.84
N VAL A 44 7.67 -1.02 -11.28
CA VAL A 44 7.70 -0.81 -9.83
C VAL A 44 6.45 -1.44 -9.21
N PHE A 45 6.62 -2.15 -8.09
CA PHE A 45 5.50 -2.83 -7.45
C PHE A 45 5.60 -2.87 -5.93
N THR A 46 4.47 -3.12 -5.28
CA THR A 46 4.37 -3.26 -3.83
C THR A 46 4.04 -4.68 -3.41
N VAL A 47 4.66 -5.16 -2.33
CA VAL A 47 4.43 -6.50 -1.76
C VAL A 47 4.06 -6.36 -0.28
N GLY A 48 2.91 -6.90 0.12
CA GLY A 48 2.48 -6.95 1.51
C GLY A 48 3.17 -8.08 2.28
N LEU A 49 3.79 -7.77 3.44
CA LEU A 49 4.53 -8.74 4.24
C LEU A 49 4.63 -8.33 5.72
N PRO A 50 4.73 -9.31 6.66
CA PRO A 50 5.04 -9.02 8.04
C PRO A 50 6.55 -8.84 8.22
N LEU A 51 6.97 -7.84 9.02
CA LEU A 51 8.38 -7.61 9.34
C LEU A 51 8.61 -7.32 10.82
N ARG A 52 9.67 -7.89 11.38
CA ARG A 52 10.16 -7.57 12.73
C ARG A 52 11.10 -6.36 12.67
N PHE A 53 10.82 -5.37 13.53
CA PHE A 53 11.69 -4.22 13.73
C PHE A 53 11.62 -3.74 15.18
N GLY A 54 12.77 -3.45 15.82
CA GLY A 54 12.83 -2.92 17.19
C GLY A 54 12.09 -3.78 18.24
N GLY A 55 12.10 -5.12 18.07
CA GLY A 55 11.39 -6.05 18.97
C GLY A 55 9.86 -6.09 18.78
N LYS A 56 9.34 -5.49 17.72
CA LYS A 56 7.92 -5.46 17.36
C LYS A 56 7.71 -6.11 15.99
N LEU A 57 6.47 -6.56 15.73
CA LEU A 57 6.04 -7.06 14.44
C LEU A 57 5.15 -6.00 13.78
N TYR A 58 5.39 -5.71 12.50
CA TYR A 58 4.64 -4.75 11.72
C TYR A 58 4.06 -5.41 10.47
N ASN A 59 2.84 -5.01 10.13
CA ASN A 59 2.24 -5.26 8.84
C ASN A 59 2.76 -4.18 7.87
N CYS A 60 3.43 -4.59 6.79
CA CYS A 60 4.21 -3.69 5.95
C CYS A 60 3.92 -3.88 4.46
N ALA A 61 4.23 -2.85 3.70
CA ALA A 61 4.38 -2.90 2.26
C ALA A 61 5.85 -2.62 1.88
N ALA A 62 6.50 -3.57 1.21
CA ALA A 62 7.79 -3.35 0.56
C ALA A 62 7.57 -2.81 -0.86
N VAL A 63 8.29 -1.77 -1.22
CA VAL A 63 8.30 -1.20 -2.58
C VAL A 63 9.52 -1.72 -3.31
N VAL A 64 9.29 -2.35 -4.46
CA VAL A 64 10.30 -3.07 -5.24
C VAL A 64 10.40 -2.49 -6.65
N HIS A 65 11.61 -2.35 -7.16
CA HIS A 65 11.90 -2.00 -8.54
C HIS A 65 13.20 -2.64 -9.01
N ALA A 66 13.19 -3.31 -10.17
CA ALA A 66 14.38 -3.90 -10.80
C ALA A 66 15.27 -4.71 -9.83
N GLY A 67 14.66 -5.58 -9.03
CA GLY A 67 15.35 -6.41 -8.03
C GLY A 67 15.86 -5.67 -6.80
N ARG A 68 15.50 -4.40 -6.61
CA ARG A 68 15.91 -3.57 -5.47
C ARG A 68 14.71 -3.21 -4.60
N LEU A 69 14.95 -3.17 -3.30
CA LEU A 69 14.02 -2.59 -2.33
C LEU A 69 14.21 -1.07 -2.30
N LEU A 70 13.17 -0.33 -2.62
CA LEU A 70 13.17 1.14 -2.55
C LEU A 70 12.84 1.63 -1.14
N GLY A 71 11.93 0.95 -0.44
CA GLY A 71 11.50 1.31 0.90
C GLY A 71 10.51 0.31 1.47
N VAL A 72 10.27 0.43 2.77
CA VAL A 72 9.27 -0.38 3.50
C VAL A 72 8.36 0.56 4.29
N VAL A 73 7.07 0.45 4.06
CA VAL A 73 6.03 1.28 4.70
C VAL A 73 5.24 0.41 5.67
N PRO A 74 5.32 0.64 6.99
CA PRO A 74 4.51 -0.05 7.98
C PRO A 74 3.12 0.59 8.09
N LYS A 75 2.10 -0.24 8.36
CA LYS A 75 0.71 0.17 8.57
C LYS A 75 0.55 1.05 9.80
N THR A 76 -0.16 2.17 9.65
CA THR A 76 -0.37 3.13 10.73
C THR A 76 -1.57 2.76 11.60
N TYR A 77 -2.70 2.46 11.01
CA TYR A 77 -3.93 2.15 11.74
C TYR A 77 -4.24 0.65 11.63
N LEU A 78 -4.39 0.01 12.79
CA LEU A 78 -4.67 -1.41 12.90
C LEU A 78 -6.14 -1.60 13.30
N PRO A 79 -6.98 -2.22 12.45
CA PRO A 79 -8.36 -2.52 12.84
C PRO A 79 -8.36 -3.53 13.98
N ASN A 80 -9.15 -3.24 15.03
CA ASN A 80 -9.29 -4.07 16.21
C ASN A 80 -10.72 -3.99 16.75
N TYR A 81 -11.66 -4.18 15.86
CA TYR A 81 -13.10 -4.14 16.11
C TYR A 81 -13.82 -5.13 15.17
N GLY A 82 -15.04 -5.53 15.51
CA GLY A 82 -15.79 -6.52 14.74
C GLY A 82 -15.00 -7.82 14.60
N GLU A 83 -14.82 -8.25 13.38
CA GLU A 83 -14.06 -9.44 12.97
C GLU A 83 -12.53 -9.21 12.90
N PHE A 84 -12.07 -7.99 13.06
CA PHE A 84 -10.64 -7.66 13.00
C PHE A 84 -9.98 -7.63 14.38
N TYR A 85 -8.77 -8.17 14.48
CA TYR A 85 -7.96 -8.21 15.72
C TYR A 85 -6.45 -8.06 15.44
N GLU A 86 -6.08 -7.20 14.50
CA GLU A 86 -4.67 -7.02 14.08
C GLU A 86 -3.75 -6.58 15.23
N GLN A 87 -4.26 -5.85 16.22
CA GLN A 87 -3.46 -5.42 17.38
C GLN A 87 -2.98 -6.59 18.25
N ARG A 88 -3.55 -7.80 18.05
CA ARG A 88 -3.06 -9.01 18.69
C ARG A 88 -1.66 -9.38 18.22
N GLN A 89 -1.37 -9.23 16.92
CA GLN A 89 -0.12 -9.66 16.30
C GLN A 89 0.79 -8.48 15.94
N PHE A 90 0.23 -7.36 15.51
CA PHE A 90 0.97 -6.24 14.91
C PHE A 90 1.01 -5.01 15.80
N SER A 91 2.06 -4.22 15.62
CA SER A 91 2.22 -2.90 16.21
C SER A 91 1.95 -1.81 15.18
N SER A 92 1.26 -0.74 15.61
CA SER A 92 1.04 0.43 14.78
C SER A 92 2.34 1.17 14.47
N ALA A 93 2.48 1.68 13.26
CA ALA A 93 3.58 2.55 12.88
C ALA A 93 3.60 3.88 13.64
N SER A 94 2.51 4.27 14.32
CA SER A 94 2.46 5.46 15.15
C SER A 94 3.50 5.47 16.28
N VAL A 95 3.92 4.27 16.75
CA VAL A 95 4.97 4.16 17.76
C VAL A 95 6.37 4.58 17.26
N LEU A 96 6.55 4.69 15.94
CA LEU A 96 7.79 5.18 15.32
C LEU A 96 7.92 6.71 15.40
N GLY A 97 6.85 7.41 15.78
CA GLY A 97 6.85 8.87 15.97
C GLY A 97 7.14 9.67 14.71
N GLY A 98 6.83 9.13 13.52
CA GLY A 98 7.12 9.77 12.23
C GLY A 98 8.60 9.68 11.79
N ASN A 99 9.44 8.96 12.55
CA ASN A 99 10.83 8.76 12.16
C ASN A 99 10.97 7.73 11.03
N ILE A 100 11.97 7.95 10.20
CA ILE A 100 12.39 7.01 9.16
C ILE A 100 13.69 6.37 9.63
N TYR A 101 13.72 5.05 9.67
CA TYR A 101 14.85 4.24 10.07
C TYR A 101 15.47 3.55 8.86
N ASP A 102 16.71 3.12 8.98
CA ASP A 102 17.33 2.22 8.00
C ASP A 102 17.20 0.78 8.49
N LEU A 103 16.58 -0.07 7.67
CA LEU A 103 16.37 -1.48 7.90
C LEU A 103 17.28 -2.29 6.98
N THR A 104 17.97 -3.30 7.51
CA THR A 104 18.67 -4.29 6.66
C THR A 104 17.67 -5.40 6.28
N LEU A 105 17.39 -5.55 4.99
CA LEU A 105 16.46 -6.55 4.46
C LEU A 105 16.98 -7.07 3.11
N CYS A 106 17.04 -8.39 2.94
CA CYS A 106 17.64 -9.05 1.77
C CYS A 106 19.03 -8.52 1.43
N GLY A 107 19.86 -8.25 2.44
CA GLY A 107 21.20 -7.70 2.27
C GLY A 107 21.27 -6.25 1.79
N GLN A 108 20.16 -5.55 1.72
CA GLN A 108 20.06 -4.13 1.32
C GLN A 108 19.75 -3.25 2.53
N SER A 109 20.30 -2.03 2.58
CA SER A 109 19.88 -0.99 3.52
C SER A 109 18.71 -0.24 2.92
N VAL A 110 17.55 -0.29 3.60
CA VAL A 110 16.26 0.14 3.06
C VAL A 110 15.59 1.10 4.04
N PRO A 111 15.06 2.27 3.61
CA PRO A 111 14.30 3.15 4.48
C PRO A 111 13.00 2.48 4.95
N PHE A 112 12.72 2.58 6.25
CA PHE A 112 11.56 2.05 6.93
C PHE A 112 10.80 3.16 7.66
N GLY A 113 9.58 3.44 7.26
CA GLY A 113 8.75 4.49 7.86
C GLY A 113 7.52 4.83 7.02
N THR A 114 6.65 5.70 7.55
CA THR A 114 5.39 6.07 6.89
C THR A 114 5.53 7.28 5.95
N ASP A 115 6.51 8.14 6.19
CA ASP A 115 6.72 9.40 5.46
C ASP A 115 7.66 9.21 4.25
N LEU A 116 7.40 8.18 3.42
CA LEU A 116 8.16 7.84 2.22
C LEU A 116 7.37 8.16 0.95
N LEU A 117 8.04 8.83 0.02
CA LEU A 117 7.57 9.06 -1.35
C LEU A 117 8.52 8.39 -2.34
N PHE A 118 7.97 7.80 -3.39
CA PHE A 118 8.73 7.12 -4.44
C PHE A 118 8.53 7.86 -5.75
N ALA A 119 9.60 8.44 -6.27
CA ALA A 119 9.57 9.33 -7.43
C ALA A 119 10.37 8.77 -8.60
N CYS A 120 9.79 8.80 -9.79
CA CYS A 120 10.46 8.45 -11.03
C CYS A 120 11.31 9.60 -11.51
N ALA A 121 12.60 9.35 -11.77
CA ALA A 121 13.52 10.39 -12.21
C ALA A 121 13.17 10.93 -13.61
N GLU A 122 12.72 10.05 -14.50
CA GLU A 122 12.41 10.35 -15.91
C GLU A 122 11.01 10.96 -16.10
N LEU A 123 10.12 10.79 -15.11
CA LEU A 123 8.74 11.31 -15.11
C LEU A 123 8.48 12.08 -13.82
N PRO A 124 8.83 13.39 -13.75
CA PRO A 124 8.80 14.16 -12.49
C PRO A 124 7.46 14.17 -11.77
N ASP A 125 6.34 14.12 -12.51
CA ASP A 125 4.99 14.08 -11.94
C ASP A 125 4.59 12.65 -11.47
N TYR A 126 5.39 11.63 -11.81
CA TYR A 126 5.16 10.27 -11.35
C TYR A 126 5.83 10.05 -10.00
N THR A 127 5.14 10.49 -8.97
CA THR A 127 5.49 10.26 -7.56
C THR A 127 4.33 9.54 -6.88
N PHE A 128 4.61 8.50 -6.12
CA PHE A 128 3.56 7.78 -5.40
C PHE A 128 3.89 7.59 -3.92
N GLY A 129 2.85 7.43 -3.12
CA GLY A 129 2.90 7.03 -1.72
C GLY A 129 2.17 5.71 -1.51
N VAL A 130 2.40 5.10 -0.34
CA VAL A 130 1.81 3.80 0.02
C VAL A 130 1.12 3.91 1.37
N GLU A 131 -0.09 3.34 1.47
CA GLU A 131 -0.79 3.12 2.73
C GLU A 131 -1.44 1.73 2.73
N LEU A 132 -1.86 1.24 3.90
CA LEU A 132 -2.37 -0.13 4.01
C LEU A 132 -3.78 -0.15 4.61
N CYS A 133 -4.72 -0.71 3.88
CA CYS A 133 -6.07 -1.10 4.27
C CYS A 133 -6.77 -0.08 5.17
N GLU A 134 -6.79 -0.30 6.50
CA GLU A 134 -7.45 0.55 7.50
C GLU A 134 -6.99 2.01 7.43
N ASP A 135 -5.79 2.27 6.95
CA ASP A 135 -5.28 3.63 6.76
C ASP A 135 -6.22 4.50 5.91
N LEU A 136 -6.96 3.91 4.94
CA LEU A 136 -7.97 4.61 4.14
C LEU A 136 -9.25 4.96 4.94
N TRP A 137 -9.63 4.13 5.92
CA TRP A 137 -10.95 4.19 6.58
C TRP A 137 -11.03 5.21 7.71
N VAL A 138 -9.89 5.72 8.15
CA VAL A 138 -9.80 6.69 9.26
C VAL A 138 -10.12 8.12 8.80
N PRO A 139 -10.53 9.01 9.71
CA PRO A 139 -10.86 10.40 9.36
C PRO A 139 -9.71 11.20 8.75
N CYS A 140 -8.46 10.87 9.12
CA CYS A 140 -7.25 11.51 8.59
C CYS A 140 -6.26 10.43 8.09
N PRO A 141 -6.45 9.93 6.85
CA PRO A 141 -5.61 8.89 6.27
C PRO A 141 -4.17 9.39 6.02
N PRO A 142 -3.16 8.51 6.07
CA PRO A 142 -1.78 8.83 5.66
C PRO A 142 -1.70 9.43 4.25
N SER A 143 -2.53 8.98 3.32
CA SER A 143 -2.64 9.53 1.96
C SER A 143 -2.83 11.04 1.93
N THR A 144 -3.49 11.65 2.92
CA THR A 144 -3.63 13.11 3.03
C THR A 144 -2.26 13.79 3.11
N ARG A 145 -1.38 13.28 3.98
CA ARG A 145 -0.03 13.81 4.14
C ARG A 145 0.87 13.47 2.94
N LEU A 146 0.76 12.25 2.43
CA LEU A 146 1.54 11.80 1.27
C LEU A 146 1.25 12.63 0.02
N THR A 147 -0.03 12.91 -0.26
CA THR A 147 -0.41 13.74 -1.41
C THR A 147 -0.04 15.20 -1.23
N ALA A 148 -0.19 15.76 -0.03
CA ALA A 148 0.29 17.10 0.30
C ALA A 148 1.83 17.20 0.22
N GLY A 149 2.55 16.09 0.40
CA GLY A 149 3.98 15.96 0.20
C GLY A 149 4.43 15.77 -1.23
N GLY A 150 3.48 15.62 -2.18
CA GLY A 150 3.77 15.51 -3.62
C GLY A 150 3.38 14.20 -4.30
N ALA A 151 2.83 13.19 -3.59
CA ALA A 151 2.40 11.96 -4.24
C ALA A 151 1.24 12.23 -5.21
N ALA A 152 1.41 11.95 -6.49
CA ALA A 152 0.34 11.99 -7.50
C ALA A 152 -0.55 10.74 -7.44
N ILE A 153 0.01 9.62 -6.98
CA ILE A 153 -0.69 8.33 -6.87
C ILE A 153 -0.55 7.80 -5.45
N ILE A 154 -1.61 7.19 -4.95
CA ILE A 154 -1.61 6.41 -3.71
C ILE A 154 -1.86 4.95 -4.04
N ALA A 155 -0.99 4.06 -3.55
CA ALA A 155 -1.16 2.62 -3.60
C ALA A 155 -1.63 2.12 -2.23
N ASN A 156 -2.81 1.52 -2.17
CA ASN A 156 -3.37 0.94 -0.96
C ASN A 156 -3.43 -0.59 -1.09
N LEU A 157 -2.65 -1.27 -0.24
CA LEU A 157 -2.65 -2.71 -0.10
C LEU A 157 -3.68 -3.09 0.95
N SER A 158 -4.71 -3.82 0.58
CA SER A 158 -5.81 -4.16 1.48
C SER A 158 -6.03 -5.67 1.63
N ALA A 159 -6.63 -6.03 2.75
CA ALA A 159 -7.32 -7.27 3.02
C ALA A 159 -8.65 -6.91 3.69
N SER A 160 -9.53 -6.30 2.91
CA SER A 160 -10.85 -5.87 3.36
C SER A 160 -11.84 -7.00 3.13
N ASP A 161 -12.49 -7.42 4.20
CA ASP A 161 -13.55 -8.41 4.16
C ASP A 161 -14.78 -7.93 3.35
N GLU A 162 -15.61 -8.84 2.94
CA GLU A 162 -16.83 -8.55 2.20
C GLU A 162 -18.06 -8.79 3.06
N VAL A 163 -18.83 -7.74 3.32
CA VAL A 163 -20.14 -7.78 3.96
C VAL A 163 -21.15 -7.00 3.12
N ILE A 164 -22.44 -7.22 3.36
CA ILE A 164 -23.51 -6.57 2.58
C ILE A 164 -23.36 -5.04 2.58
N GLY A 165 -23.26 -4.46 1.38
CA GLY A 165 -23.14 -3.02 1.16
C GLY A 165 -21.72 -2.47 1.27
N LYS A 166 -20.72 -3.27 1.66
CA LYS A 166 -19.34 -2.78 1.81
C LYS A 166 -18.66 -2.48 0.48
N ALA A 167 -18.99 -3.18 -0.60
CA ALA A 167 -18.48 -2.89 -1.93
C ALA A 167 -18.83 -1.47 -2.38
N ASP A 168 -20.10 -1.04 -2.21
CA ASP A 168 -20.55 0.31 -2.55
C ASP A 168 -19.89 1.37 -1.67
N TYR A 169 -19.77 1.09 -0.38
CA TYR A 169 -19.09 2.00 0.55
C TYR A 169 -17.60 2.14 0.20
N ARG A 170 -16.92 1.05 -0.14
CA ARG A 170 -15.51 1.05 -0.58
C ARG A 170 -15.33 1.87 -1.86
N ARG A 171 -16.22 1.69 -2.85
CA ARG A 171 -16.22 2.48 -4.10
C ARG A 171 -16.37 3.96 -3.81
N MET A 172 -17.33 4.34 -2.97
CA MET A 172 -17.54 5.72 -2.55
C MET A 172 -16.30 6.29 -1.84
N LEU A 173 -15.71 5.54 -0.92
CA LEU A 173 -14.54 5.99 -0.14
C LEU A 173 -13.30 6.20 -1.02
N VAL A 174 -13.01 5.26 -1.92
CA VAL A 174 -11.90 5.37 -2.88
C VAL A 174 -12.09 6.57 -3.82
N SER A 175 -13.29 6.70 -4.40
CA SER A 175 -13.64 7.82 -5.29
C SER A 175 -13.55 9.16 -4.55
N ALA A 176 -14.17 9.29 -3.39
CA ALA A 176 -14.15 10.53 -2.61
C ALA A 176 -12.73 10.92 -2.15
N THR A 177 -11.90 9.94 -1.76
CA THR A 177 -10.51 10.19 -1.37
C THR A 177 -9.67 10.64 -2.56
N SER A 178 -9.80 9.96 -3.71
CA SER A 178 -9.14 10.35 -4.96
C SER A 178 -9.52 11.77 -5.38
N ALA A 179 -10.81 12.14 -5.31
CA ALA A 179 -11.30 13.49 -5.63
C ALA A 179 -10.74 14.55 -4.68
N ARG A 180 -10.91 14.32 -3.37
CA ARG A 180 -10.49 15.27 -2.33
C ARG A 180 -8.99 15.54 -2.37
N LEU A 181 -8.19 14.53 -2.68
CA LEU A 181 -6.74 14.61 -2.72
C LEU A 181 -6.19 14.92 -4.12
N ALA A 182 -7.07 15.05 -5.14
CA ALA A 182 -6.69 15.23 -6.53
C ALA A 182 -5.58 14.25 -6.94
N CYS A 183 -5.78 12.94 -6.71
CA CYS A 183 -4.78 11.91 -6.93
C CYS A 183 -5.34 10.70 -7.70
N GLY A 184 -4.44 9.93 -8.29
CA GLY A 184 -4.70 8.55 -8.64
C GLY A 184 -4.75 7.71 -7.37
N TYR A 185 -5.72 6.81 -7.23
CA TYR A 185 -5.84 5.93 -6.08
C TYR A 185 -6.01 4.49 -6.53
N ILE A 186 -5.05 3.64 -6.18
CA ILE A 186 -5.03 2.22 -6.52
C ILE A 186 -5.35 1.44 -5.25
N TYR A 187 -6.48 0.76 -5.24
CA TYR A 187 -6.93 -0.09 -4.14
C TYR A 187 -6.90 -1.55 -4.56
N CYS A 188 -6.07 -2.35 -3.91
CA CYS A 188 -5.93 -3.78 -4.19
C CYS A 188 -6.24 -4.59 -2.94
N SER A 189 -7.20 -5.51 -3.01
CA SER A 189 -7.68 -6.28 -1.86
C SER A 189 -7.42 -7.78 -2.00
N ALA A 190 -7.36 -8.48 -0.86
CA ALA A 190 -7.16 -9.91 -0.77
C ALA A 190 -8.23 -10.71 -1.51
N SER A 191 -7.86 -11.89 -1.96
CA SER A 191 -8.68 -12.75 -2.81
C SER A 191 -9.48 -13.77 -1.99
N PRO A 192 -10.51 -14.41 -2.58
CA PRO A 192 -11.29 -15.49 -1.95
C PRO A 192 -10.48 -16.74 -1.58
N THR A 193 -9.18 -16.78 -1.92
CA THR A 193 -8.26 -17.89 -1.55
C THR A 193 -7.74 -17.80 -0.12
N GLU A 194 -7.99 -16.69 0.57
CA GLU A 194 -7.73 -16.57 2.00
C GLU A 194 -8.67 -17.47 2.82
N SER A 195 -8.30 -17.78 4.08
CA SER A 195 -9.18 -18.54 4.97
C SER A 195 -10.49 -17.80 5.24
N THR A 196 -11.60 -18.54 5.29
CA THR A 196 -12.96 -18.03 5.55
C THR A 196 -13.41 -18.28 6.99
N GLN A 197 -12.48 -18.41 7.94
CA GLN A 197 -12.82 -18.68 9.34
C GLN A 197 -13.69 -17.57 9.93
N ASP A 198 -13.22 -16.31 9.85
CA ASP A 198 -13.93 -15.15 10.42
C ASP A 198 -14.34 -14.13 9.34
N MET A 199 -13.65 -14.12 8.21
CA MET A 199 -13.80 -13.12 7.15
C MET A 199 -13.86 -13.78 5.77
N VAL A 200 -14.57 -13.13 4.85
CA VAL A 200 -14.61 -13.51 3.43
C VAL A 200 -14.03 -12.36 2.62
N PHE A 201 -13.15 -12.64 1.68
CA PHE A 201 -12.53 -11.64 0.82
C PHE A 201 -13.01 -11.79 -0.62
N SER A 202 -13.21 -10.67 -1.30
CA SER A 202 -13.87 -10.64 -2.62
C SER A 202 -12.94 -10.32 -3.78
N ARG A 203 -11.65 -10.05 -3.54
CA ARG A 203 -10.73 -9.55 -4.58
C ARG A 203 -11.25 -8.28 -5.27
N HIS A 204 -11.90 -7.38 -4.53
CA HIS A 204 -12.43 -6.16 -5.10
C HIS A 204 -11.32 -5.11 -5.28
N HIS A 205 -10.88 -4.90 -6.53
CA HIS A 205 -9.87 -3.91 -6.90
C HIS A 205 -10.52 -2.69 -7.52
N LEU A 206 -9.98 -1.52 -7.22
CA LEU A 206 -10.48 -0.22 -7.69
C LEU A 206 -9.29 0.67 -8.09
N ILE A 207 -9.41 1.32 -9.23
CA ILE A 207 -8.46 2.37 -9.63
C ILE A 207 -9.25 3.63 -9.94
N ALA A 208 -8.97 4.70 -9.22
CA ALA A 208 -9.64 6.00 -9.38
C ALA A 208 -8.65 7.10 -9.75
N GLU A 209 -9.10 8.09 -10.48
CA GLU A 209 -8.39 9.33 -10.78
C GLU A 209 -9.30 10.52 -10.54
N ASN A 210 -8.90 11.43 -9.65
CA ASN A 210 -9.62 12.65 -9.34
C ASN A 210 -11.15 12.44 -9.17
N GLY A 211 -11.52 11.38 -8.45
CA GLY A 211 -12.90 11.04 -8.12
C GLY A 211 -13.61 10.12 -9.13
N THR A 212 -13.05 9.91 -10.30
CA THR A 212 -13.62 8.99 -11.30
C THR A 212 -13.02 7.59 -11.13
N ILE A 213 -13.86 6.56 -11.01
CA ILE A 213 -13.41 5.17 -11.09
C ILE A 213 -13.06 4.88 -12.55
N LEU A 214 -11.79 4.58 -12.82
CA LEU A 214 -11.27 4.28 -14.16
C LEU A 214 -11.34 2.79 -14.48
N ALA A 215 -11.10 1.96 -13.46
CA ALA A 215 -11.18 0.51 -13.58
C ALA A 215 -11.61 -0.11 -12.25
N GLU A 216 -12.40 -1.15 -12.35
CA GLU A 216 -12.93 -1.92 -11.23
C GLU A 216 -13.21 -3.35 -11.72
N ASN A 217 -12.96 -4.35 -10.87
CA ASN A 217 -13.47 -5.69 -11.10
C ASN A 217 -14.67 -5.96 -10.21
N GLU A 218 -15.58 -6.80 -10.68
CA GLU A 218 -16.70 -7.27 -9.85
C GLU A 218 -16.18 -8.08 -8.66
N PRO A 219 -16.75 -7.90 -7.45
CA PRO A 219 -16.44 -8.75 -6.32
C PRO A 219 -16.61 -10.24 -6.64
N PHE A 220 -15.67 -11.05 -6.18
CA PHE A 220 -15.59 -12.50 -6.44
C PHE A 220 -15.34 -12.89 -7.90
N ALA A 221 -15.14 -11.93 -8.80
CA ALA A 221 -14.79 -12.26 -10.19
C ALA A 221 -13.42 -12.94 -10.27
N ASP A 222 -13.25 -13.77 -11.28
CA ASP A 222 -12.01 -14.50 -11.54
C ASP A 222 -11.01 -13.63 -12.34
N ALA A 223 -10.94 -12.34 -11.99
CA ALA A 223 -10.05 -11.37 -12.59
C ALA A 223 -8.68 -11.38 -11.89
N GLU A 224 -7.65 -11.78 -12.62
CA GLU A 224 -6.30 -11.82 -12.06
C GLU A 224 -5.67 -10.41 -11.94
N LEU A 225 -6.03 -9.49 -12.83
CA LEU A 225 -5.41 -8.17 -12.92
C LEU A 225 -6.41 -7.11 -13.39
N THR A 226 -6.43 -5.97 -12.69
CA THR A 226 -7.18 -4.76 -13.08
C THR A 226 -6.20 -3.71 -13.54
N ILE A 227 -6.32 -3.20 -14.77
CA ILE A 227 -5.35 -2.30 -15.41
C ILE A 227 -6.06 -1.07 -15.97
N THR A 228 -5.45 0.11 -15.79
CA THR A 228 -5.83 1.35 -16.46
C THR A 228 -4.65 2.31 -16.55
N GLU A 229 -4.86 3.43 -17.19
CA GLU A 229 -3.90 4.54 -17.25
C GLU A 229 -4.34 5.67 -16.33
N ILE A 230 -3.39 6.33 -15.65
CA ILE A 230 -3.60 7.52 -14.81
C ILE A 230 -2.82 8.68 -15.40
N ASP A 231 -3.47 9.81 -15.65
CA ASP A 231 -2.84 11.02 -16.14
C ASP A 231 -2.27 11.87 -14.98
N VAL A 232 -1.02 11.58 -14.60
CA VAL A 232 -0.34 12.27 -13.50
C VAL A 232 -0.11 13.77 -13.78
N GLN A 233 0.08 14.16 -15.04
CA GLN A 233 0.25 15.58 -15.41
C GLN A 233 -1.04 16.35 -15.19
N ARG A 234 -2.18 15.77 -15.57
CA ARG A 234 -3.50 16.35 -15.30
C ARG A 234 -3.73 16.52 -13.80
N LEU A 235 -3.40 15.51 -12.98
CA LEU A 235 -3.55 15.58 -11.53
C LEU A 235 -2.72 16.71 -10.93
N MET A 236 -1.46 16.87 -11.35
CA MET A 236 -0.60 17.96 -10.89
C MET A 236 -1.12 19.33 -11.37
N HIS A 237 -1.64 19.41 -12.59
CA HIS A 237 -2.27 20.64 -13.11
C HIS A 237 -3.46 21.06 -12.24
N GLU A 238 -4.36 20.12 -11.89
CA GLU A 238 -5.52 20.41 -11.03
C GLU A 238 -5.09 20.89 -9.63
N ARG A 239 -4.05 20.30 -9.05
CA ARG A 239 -3.49 20.76 -7.77
C ARG A 239 -2.92 22.17 -7.85
N HIS A 240 -2.18 22.50 -8.90
CA HIS A 240 -1.62 23.86 -9.09
C HIS A 240 -2.68 24.92 -9.21
N ARG A 241 -3.87 24.58 -9.73
CA ARG A 241 -5.02 25.48 -9.82
C ARG A 241 -5.77 25.65 -8.50
N THR A 242 -5.61 24.72 -7.57
CA THR A 242 -6.34 24.69 -6.30
C THR A 242 -5.54 25.43 -5.25
N THR A 243 -5.86 26.69 -5.01
CA THR A 243 -5.09 27.59 -4.10
C THR A 243 -5.14 27.18 -2.63
N SER A 244 -6.04 26.29 -2.24
CA SER A 244 -6.17 25.70 -0.90
C SER A 244 -5.43 24.37 -0.74
N TYR A 245 -4.66 23.94 -1.75
CA TYR A 245 -3.87 22.73 -1.69
C TYR A 245 -2.46 23.06 -1.18
N ASP A 246 -2.26 22.97 0.14
CA ASP A 246 -0.99 23.29 0.79
C ASP A 246 0.02 22.15 0.68
N ALA A 247 1.30 22.50 0.52
CA ALA A 247 2.40 21.55 0.54
C ALA A 247 2.83 21.23 1.98
N VAL A 248 3.08 19.94 2.25
CA VAL A 248 3.61 19.47 3.54
C VAL A 248 5.09 19.08 3.36
N PRO A 249 6.02 19.73 4.07
CA PRO A 249 7.43 19.38 4.02
C PRO A 249 7.76 18.16 4.90
N GLY A 250 8.97 17.61 4.73
CA GLY A 250 9.57 16.64 5.64
C GLY A 250 9.34 15.18 5.28
N LEU A 251 8.75 14.88 4.13
CA LEU A 251 8.71 13.51 3.60
C LEU A 251 10.03 13.16 2.91
N ARG A 252 10.49 11.93 3.09
CA ARG A 252 11.71 11.43 2.41
C ARG A 252 11.36 10.91 1.03
N GLN A 253 11.92 11.56 0.01
CA GLN A 253 11.75 11.10 -1.37
C GLN A 253 12.84 10.09 -1.73
N ILE A 254 12.42 8.95 -2.25
CA ILE A 254 13.27 7.90 -2.81
C ILE A 254 13.11 7.92 -4.32
N VAL A 255 14.23 8.16 -5.02
CA VAL A 255 14.22 8.25 -6.48
C VAL A 255 14.55 6.89 -7.08
N PHE A 256 13.74 6.48 -8.07
CA PHE A 256 14.03 5.32 -8.92
C PHE A 256 14.07 5.72 -10.40
N HIS A 257 14.69 4.89 -11.22
CA HIS A 257 14.91 5.16 -12.64
C HIS A 257 14.14 4.15 -13.49
N GLN A 258 13.36 4.66 -14.43
CA GLN A 258 12.75 3.86 -15.49
C GLN A 258 13.65 3.85 -16.71
N PRO A 259 13.85 2.70 -17.38
CA PRO A 259 14.69 2.62 -18.57
C PRO A 259 14.07 3.32 -19.77
#